data_978037f0dfedc580d8a53a229b90a04d
#
_entry.id   978037f0dfedc580d8a53a229b90a04d
#
_cell.length_a   1.000
_cell.length_b   1.000
_cell.length_c   1.000
_cell.angle_alpha   90.00
_cell.angle_beta   90.00
_cell.angle_gamma   90.00
#
_symmetry.space_group_name_H-M   'P 1'
#
loop_
_entity.id
_entity.type
_entity.pdbx_description
1 polymer ?
#
loop_
_entity_poly.entity_id
_entity_poly.type
_entity_poly.pdbx_seq_one_letter_code
_entity_poly.pdbx_strand_id
1 'polypeptide(L)'
;MNKLDSLEPHNSNILTVYFNGKRPQLSLPTQTKYINYFIKLEDMLYEYAKSNNIMKNIKSIIKMLKDSDLKVETIKQMLQLLNAITPSKSLKNAIEIYSKKTNDYYKNKTTDTLADTKITYNDLKSLLTRKDIDDNDYVLFYILLNYGVRNMDLVIDLQEHTDTNNYMLVNDKSIRYVRNSYKTFAKYGTLKISIKTPRFVKIIKSYVYSKRQALFINNKKDAVQSDDMTNFINTRFNKYLKSGERISESLTYKIINNYYSKSNDTSKQIKISKSRGHDLNTQAKFYE
;
A
#
# COMPACT_ATOMS: atom_id res chain seq x y z
N MET A 1 3.84 29.03 -4.29
CA MET A 1 3.67 28.99 -5.76
C MET A 1 2.88 27.72 -6.09
N ASN A 2 1.76 27.85 -6.77
CA ASN A 2 0.93 26.69 -7.13
C ASN A 2 1.67 25.94 -8.24
N LYS A 3 1.95 24.65 -8.09
CA LYS A 3 2.69 23.86 -9.10
C LYS A 3 2.03 23.83 -10.48
N LEU A 4 0.74 24.16 -10.58
CA LEU A 4 0.04 24.33 -11.86
C LEU A 4 0.58 25.50 -12.67
N ASP A 5 1.10 26.54 -11.99
CA ASP A 5 1.66 27.72 -12.64
C ASP A 5 3.00 27.46 -13.35
N SER A 6 3.60 26.28 -13.10
CA SER A 6 4.82 25.83 -13.80
C SER A 6 4.54 25.19 -15.17
N LEU A 7 3.27 24.92 -15.50
CA LEU A 7 2.86 24.31 -16.76
C LEU A 7 2.53 25.40 -17.79
N GLU A 8 2.69 25.06 -19.05
CA GLU A 8 2.15 25.87 -20.14
C GLU A 8 0.64 26.10 -19.93
N PRO A 9 0.09 27.32 -20.22
CA PRO A 9 -1.28 27.66 -19.88
C PRO A 9 -2.34 26.69 -20.40
N HIS A 10 -2.17 26.13 -21.59
CA HIS A 10 -3.11 25.15 -22.14
C HIS A 10 -3.10 23.81 -21.42
N ASN A 11 -1.94 23.32 -20.94
CA ASN A 11 -1.82 22.08 -20.18
C ASN A 11 -2.29 22.28 -18.74
N SER A 12 -2.00 23.42 -18.12
CA SER A 12 -2.53 23.82 -16.82
C SER A 12 -4.06 23.86 -16.82
N ASN A 13 -4.66 24.47 -17.84
CA ASN A 13 -6.12 24.54 -18.00
C ASN A 13 -6.74 23.14 -18.15
N ILE A 14 -6.12 22.25 -18.93
CA ILE A 14 -6.60 20.87 -19.12
C ILE A 14 -6.63 20.11 -17.80
N LEU A 15 -5.58 20.20 -16.97
CA LEU A 15 -5.55 19.56 -15.67
C LEU A 15 -6.57 20.16 -14.70
N THR A 16 -6.73 21.48 -14.71
CA THR A 16 -7.74 22.17 -13.89
C THR A 16 -9.14 21.70 -14.22
N VAL A 17 -9.49 21.62 -15.51
CA VAL A 17 -10.78 21.09 -15.96
C VAL A 17 -10.95 19.62 -15.57
N TYR A 18 -9.90 18.82 -15.67
CA TYR A 18 -9.93 17.40 -15.27
C TYR A 18 -10.16 17.24 -13.76
N PHE A 19 -9.46 18.00 -12.91
CA PHE A 19 -9.63 17.93 -11.47
C PHE A 19 -11.01 18.41 -11.03
N ASN A 20 -11.48 19.53 -11.54
CA ASN A 20 -12.75 20.14 -11.12
C ASN A 20 -13.98 19.42 -11.69
N GLY A 21 -13.88 18.88 -12.89
CA GLY A 21 -15.00 18.27 -13.61
C GLY A 21 -15.08 16.75 -13.45
N LYS A 22 -14.05 16.05 -13.91
CA LYS A 22 -14.09 14.56 -13.99
C LYS A 22 -13.66 13.84 -12.71
N ARG A 23 -12.86 14.48 -11.85
CA ARG A 23 -12.26 13.82 -10.67
C ARG A 23 -12.12 14.77 -9.46
N PRO A 24 -13.21 15.42 -9.01
CA PRO A 24 -13.13 16.36 -7.88
C PRO A 24 -12.74 15.67 -6.55
N GLN A 25 -12.89 14.35 -6.45
CA GLN A 25 -12.57 13.57 -5.23
C GLN A 25 -11.11 13.14 -5.15
N LEU A 26 -10.25 13.52 -6.10
CA LEU A 26 -8.83 13.16 -6.03
C LEU A 26 -8.15 13.84 -4.86
N SER A 27 -7.42 13.05 -4.07
CA SER A 27 -6.62 13.58 -2.96
C SER A 27 -5.52 14.53 -3.47
N LEU A 28 -5.16 15.52 -2.65
CA LEU A 28 -4.11 16.49 -2.98
C LEU A 28 -2.77 15.81 -3.38
N PRO A 29 -2.28 14.75 -2.70
CA PRO A 29 -1.08 14.03 -3.16
C PRO A 29 -1.22 13.46 -4.57
N THR A 30 -2.41 12.96 -4.95
CA THR A 30 -2.65 12.42 -6.29
C THR A 30 -2.68 13.55 -7.34
N GLN A 31 -3.31 14.68 -7.03
CA GLN A 31 -3.29 15.86 -7.92
C GLN A 31 -1.85 16.36 -8.13
N THR A 32 -1.08 16.51 -7.05
CA THR A 32 0.34 16.90 -7.12
C THR A 32 1.16 15.94 -7.98
N LYS A 33 0.92 14.64 -7.88
CA LYS A 33 1.58 13.64 -8.71
C LYS A 33 1.24 13.81 -10.20
N TYR A 34 -0.01 14.10 -10.53
CA TYR A 34 -0.45 14.30 -11.90
C TYR A 34 0.14 15.57 -12.50
N ILE A 35 0.22 16.65 -11.73
CA ILE A 35 0.91 17.88 -12.14
C ILE A 35 2.38 17.60 -12.46
N ASN A 36 3.08 16.87 -11.56
CA ASN A 36 4.49 16.50 -11.80
C ASN A 36 4.66 15.62 -13.05
N TYR A 37 3.68 14.79 -13.38
CA TYR A 37 3.72 14.02 -14.63
C TYR A 37 3.55 14.91 -15.86
N PHE A 38 2.68 15.93 -15.81
CA PHE A 38 2.52 16.85 -16.91
C PHE A 38 3.76 17.72 -17.13
N ILE A 39 4.36 18.26 -16.06
CA ILE A 39 5.62 19.02 -16.13
C ILE A 39 6.68 18.15 -16.83
N LYS A 40 6.87 16.92 -16.37
CA LYS A 40 7.86 16.02 -16.96
C LYS A 40 7.56 15.68 -18.43
N LEU A 41 6.29 15.54 -18.79
CA LEU A 41 5.88 15.29 -20.18
C LEU A 41 6.13 16.50 -21.06
N GLU A 42 5.92 17.73 -20.57
CA GLU A 42 6.24 18.98 -21.30
C GLU A 42 7.72 19.06 -21.59
N ASP A 43 8.57 18.91 -20.56
CA ASP A 43 10.02 18.97 -20.69
C ASP A 43 10.53 17.95 -21.73
N MET A 44 10.11 16.69 -21.56
CA MET A 44 10.54 15.61 -22.46
C MET A 44 10.01 15.83 -23.90
N LEU A 45 8.77 16.31 -24.06
CA LEU A 45 8.18 16.55 -25.37
C LEU A 45 8.85 17.73 -26.07
N TYR A 46 9.22 18.79 -25.32
CA TYR A 46 9.96 19.91 -25.88
C TYR A 46 11.31 19.49 -26.41
N GLU A 47 12.04 18.66 -25.68
CA GLU A 47 13.32 18.12 -26.13
C GLU A 47 13.16 17.22 -27.37
N TYR A 48 12.13 16.37 -27.37
CA TYR A 48 11.89 15.36 -28.40
C TYR A 48 11.30 15.95 -29.70
N ALA A 49 10.33 16.87 -29.59
CA ALA A 49 9.52 17.34 -30.72
C ALA A 49 9.43 18.89 -30.83
N LYS A 50 10.16 19.65 -30.00
CA LYS A 50 10.10 21.12 -29.92
C LYS A 50 8.67 21.65 -29.74
N SER A 51 7.86 20.95 -28.97
CA SER A 51 6.45 21.27 -28.72
C SER A 51 6.12 21.03 -27.26
N ASN A 52 5.34 21.93 -26.64
CA ASN A 52 4.85 21.80 -25.27
C ASN A 52 3.38 21.34 -25.22
N ASN A 53 2.70 21.21 -26.36
CA ASN A 53 1.29 20.83 -26.38
C ASN A 53 1.12 19.33 -26.28
N ILE A 54 0.90 18.82 -25.04
CA ILE A 54 0.75 17.41 -24.74
C ILE A 54 -0.40 16.76 -25.53
N MET A 55 -1.57 17.40 -25.57
CA MET A 55 -2.76 16.78 -26.16
C MET A 55 -2.69 16.65 -27.68
N LYS A 56 -2.03 17.59 -28.37
CA LYS A 56 -1.80 17.50 -29.82
C LYS A 56 -0.73 16.48 -30.21
N ASN A 57 0.12 16.07 -29.27
CA ASN A 57 1.30 15.24 -29.53
C ASN A 57 1.23 13.83 -28.93
N ILE A 58 0.05 13.28 -28.68
CA ILE A 58 -0.13 11.96 -28.02
C ILE A 58 0.68 10.84 -28.70
N LYS A 59 0.75 10.79 -30.03
CA LYS A 59 1.54 9.75 -30.73
C LYS A 59 3.03 9.92 -30.49
N SER A 60 3.53 11.15 -30.53
CA SER A 60 4.95 11.47 -30.23
C SER A 60 5.29 11.13 -28.78
N ILE A 61 4.39 11.44 -27.84
CA ILE A 61 4.54 11.09 -26.41
C ILE A 61 4.62 9.59 -26.21
N ILE A 62 3.77 8.80 -26.84
CA ILE A 62 3.82 7.31 -26.72
C ILE A 62 5.18 6.80 -27.20
N LYS A 63 5.69 7.33 -28.32
CA LYS A 63 7.00 6.95 -28.84
C LYS A 63 8.12 7.36 -27.90
N MET A 64 8.14 8.63 -27.48
CA MET A 64 9.10 9.19 -26.54
C MET A 64 9.16 8.40 -25.22
N LEU A 65 7.99 8.07 -24.65
CA LEU A 65 7.91 7.26 -23.41
C LEU A 65 8.42 5.83 -23.62
N LYS A 66 8.25 5.25 -24.82
CA LYS A 66 8.79 3.93 -25.17
C LYS A 66 10.31 3.92 -25.18
N ASP A 67 10.91 5.00 -25.65
CA ASP A 67 12.35 5.14 -25.83
C ASP A 67 13.03 5.76 -24.58
N SER A 68 12.27 6.07 -23.51
CA SER A 68 12.76 6.68 -22.28
C SER A 68 13.25 5.66 -21.25
N ASP A 69 14.17 6.08 -20.37
CA ASP A 69 14.66 5.32 -19.20
C ASP A 69 13.71 5.35 -18.01
N LEU A 70 12.46 5.77 -18.20
CA LEU A 70 11.48 5.82 -17.12
C LEU A 70 11.06 4.41 -16.68
N LYS A 71 10.81 4.28 -15.38
CA LYS A 71 10.26 3.03 -14.84
C LYS A 71 8.94 2.68 -15.53
N VAL A 72 8.77 1.42 -15.91
CA VAL A 72 7.60 0.87 -16.59
C VAL A 72 6.28 1.29 -15.94
N GLU A 73 6.24 1.30 -14.61
CA GLU A 73 5.07 1.74 -13.85
C GLU A 73 4.79 3.23 -14.01
N THR A 74 5.82 4.08 -14.04
CA THR A 74 5.69 5.53 -14.26
C THR A 74 5.11 5.81 -15.64
N ILE A 75 5.64 5.15 -16.68
CA ILE A 75 5.13 5.25 -18.05
C ILE A 75 3.66 4.85 -18.10
N LYS A 76 3.32 3.71 -17.54
CA LYS A 76 1.92 3.24 -17.47
C LYS A 76 1.00 4.27 -16.82
N GLN A 77 1.40 4.87 -15.70
CA GLN A 77 0.59 5.85 -14.98
C GLN A 77 0.42 7.16 -15.76
N MET A 78 1.47 7.61 -16.46
CA MET A 78 1.38 8.76 -17.37
C MET A 78 0.40 8.49 -18.52
N LEU A 79 0.49 7.32 -19.16
CA LEU A 79 -0.43 6.92 -20.22
C LEU A 79 -1.88 6.79 -19.73
N GLN A 80 -2.09 6.26 -18.53
CA GLN A 80 -3.41 6.17 -17.90
C GLN A 80 -4.01 7.56 -17.63
N LEU A 81 -3.21 8.51 -17.15
CA LEU A 81 -3.63 9.89 -16.95
C LEU A 81 -4.03 10.54 -18.28
N LEU A 82 -3.21 10.44 -19.30
CA LEU A 82 -3.51 10.96 -20.64
C LEU A 82 -4.79 10.37 -21.21
N ASN A 83 -4.99 9.05 -21.08
CA ASN A 83 -6.21 8.39 -21.55
C ASN A 83 -7.45 8.74 -20.72
N ALA A 84 -7.30 9.07 -19.45
CA ALA A 84 -8.41 9.54 -18.62
C ALA A 84 -8.88 10.96 -19.02
N ILE A 85 -7.95 11.79 -19.47
CA ILE A 85 -8.22 13.15 -19.97
C ILE A 85 -8.77 13.09 -21.40
N THR A 86 -8.05 12.43 -22.30
CA THR A 86 -8.36 12.30 -23.74
C THR A 86 -8.29 10.85 -24.18
N PRO A 87 -9.40 10.10 -24.09
CA PRO A 87 -9.42 8.70 -24.46
C PRO A 87 -9.08 8.47 -25.94
N SER A 88 -8.15 7.56 -26.23
CA SER A 88 -7.82 7.16 -27.60
C SER A 88 -7.44 5.70 -27.72
N LYS A 89 -7.62 5.10 -28.92
CA LYS A 89 -7.25 3.72 -29.20
C LYS A 89 -5.74 3.49 -29.01
N SER A 90 -4.91 4.46 -29.44
CA SER A 90 -3.45 4.36 -29.31
C SER A 90 -3.00 4.37 -27.84
N LEU A 91 -3.61 5.20 -26.98
CA LEU A 91 -3.33 5.20 -25.55
C LEU A 91 -3.79 3.90 -24.88
N LYS A 92 -4.98 3.39 -25.21
CA LYS A 92 -5.47 2.11 -24.68
C LYS A 92 -4.51 0.96 -24.99
N ASN A 93 -4.08 0.84 -26.25
CA ASN A 93 -3.12 -0.18 -26.68
C ASN A 93 -1.77 -0.04 -25.95
N ALA A 94 -1.25 1.19 -25.81
CA ALA A 94 -0.02 1.43 -25.07
C ALA A 94 -0.16 1.06 -23.58
N ILE A 95 -1.28 1.41 -22.95
CA ILE A 95 -1.57 1.05 -21.54
C ILE A 95 -1.62 -0.47 -21.37
N GLU A 96 -2.17 -1.21 -22.32
CA GLU A 96 -2.23 -2.67 -22.29
C GLU A 96 -0.83 -3.30 -22.30
N ILE A 97 0.04 -2.84 -23.21
CA ILE A 97 1.45 -3.26 -23.30
C ILE A 97 2.18 -2.99 -21.98
N TYR A 98 2.07 -1.76 -21.46
CA TYR A 98 2.75 -1.37 -20.23
C TYR A 98 2.12 -2.00 -18.98
N SER A 99 0.84 -2.37 -19.02
CA SER A 99 0.22 -3.17 -17.96
C SER A 99 0.81 -4.57 -17.88
N LYS A 100 1.02 -5.22 -19.02
CA LYS A 100 1.69 -6.53 -19.07
C LYS A 100 3.12 -6.43 -18.54
N LYS A 101 3.93 -5.49 -19.07
CA LYS A 101 5.30 -5.25 -18.60
C LYS A 101 5.38 -4.97 -17.09
N THR A 102 4.44 -4.18 -16.55
CA THR A 102 4.37 -3.88 -15.10
C THR A 102 4.07 -5.13 -14.29
N ASN A 103 3.16 -6.00 -14.77
CA ASN A 103 2.83 -7.24 -14.09
C ASN A 103 4.04 -8.19 -14.07
N ASP A 104 4.71 -8.35 -15.22
CA ASP A 104 5.90 -9.20 -15.32
C ASP A 104 7.03 -8.67 -14.40
N TYR A 105 7.23 -7.36 -14.39
CA TYR A 105 8.19 -6.72 -13.47
C TYR A 105 7.90 -7.03 -12.00
N TYR A 106 6.64 -6.87 -11.56
CA TYR A 106 6.30 -7.12 -10.15
C TYR A 106 6.34 -8.61 -9.79
N LYS A 107 5.97 -9.49 -10.72
CA LYS A 107 6.10 -10.93 -10.54
C LYS A 107 7.57 -11.31 -10.34
N ASN A 108 8.45 -10.91 -11.22
CA ASN A 108 9.89 -11.17 -11.12
C ASN A 108 10.47 -10.59 -9.83
N LYS A 109 10.18 -9.31 -9.54
CA LYS A 109 10.62 -8.65 -8.30
C LYS A 109 10.13 -9.37 -7.04
N THR A 110 8.94 -9.98 -7.05
CA THR A 110 8.46 -10.74 -5.90
C THR A 110 9.23 -12.04 -5.76
N THR A 111 9.46 -12.75 -6.88
CA THR A 111 10.27 -13.96 -6.92
C THR A 111 11.68 -13.70 -6.42
N ASP A 112 12.35 -12.66 -6.93
CA ASP A 112 13.70 -12.28 -6.52
C ASP A 112 13.74 -11.92 -5.03
N THR A 113 12.79 -11.10 -4.56
CA THR A 113 12.70 -10.73 -3.13
C THR A 113 12.54 -11.96 -2.23
N LEU A 114 11.77 -12.96 -2.65
CA LEU A 114 11.56 -14.18 -1.87
C LEU A 114 12.75 -15.15 -1.96
N ALA A 115 13.48 -15.15 -3.08
CA ALA A 115 14.71 -15.92 -3.24
C ALA A 115 15.85 -15.34 -2.38
N ASP A 116 15.94 -14.03 -2.29
CA ASP A 116 16.99 -13.33 -1.55
C ASP A 116 16.76 -13.34 -0.02
N THR A 117 15.50 -13.47 0.43
CA THR A 117 15.24 -13.47 1.87
C THR A 117 15.56 -14.81 2.53
N LYS A 118 16.25 -14.73 3.66
CA LYS A 118 16.56 -15.88 4.52
C LYS A 118 15.47 -16.16 5.54
N ILE A 119 14.52 -15.22 5.70
CA ILE A 119 13.44 -15.31 6.69
C ILE A 119 12.33 -16.16 6.12
N THR A 120 11.94 -17.19 6.86
CA THR A 120 10.84 -18.09 6.52
C THR A 120 9.55 -17.73 7.26
N TYR A 121 8.42 -18.28 6.80
CA TYR A 121 7.16 -18.19 7.56
C TYR A 121 7.27 -18.82 8.96
N ASN A 122 8.01 -19.91 9.09
CA ASN A 122 8.19 -20.57 10.38
C ASN A 122 8.99 -19.70 11.36
N ASP A 123 10.00 -18.96 10.89
CA ASP A 123 10.73 -18.01 11.72
C ASP A 123 9.78 -16.92 12.24
N LEU A 124 8.97 -16.34 11.35
CA LEU A 124 7.98 -15.33 11.73
C LEU A 124 6.95 -15.88 12.71
N LYS A 125 6.42 -17.08 12.45
CA LYS A 125 5.41 -17.73 13.31
C LYS A 125 5.96 -18.08 14.68
N SER A 126 7.23 -18.50 14.77
CA SER A 126 7.89 -18.84 16.03
C SER A 126 7.92 -17.67 17.02
N LEU A 127 7.92 -16.43 16.52
CA LEU A 127 7.89 -15.23 17.37
C LEU A 127 6.65 -15.19 18.27
N LEU A 128 5.51 -15.71 17.82
CA LEU A 128 4.27 -15.71 18.61
C LEU A 128 4.31 -16.68 19.82
N THR A 129 5.25 -17.62 19.82
CA THR A 129 5.42 -18.62 20.89
C THR A 129 6.59 -18.33 21.81
N ARG A 130 7.39 -17.31 21.53
CA ARG A 130 8.54 -16.92 22.36
C ARG A 130 8.09 -16.49 23.75
N LYS A 131 8.85 -16.89 24.78
CA LYS A 131 8.60 -16.50 26.17
C LYS A 131 9.09 -15.09 26.47
N ASP A 132 10.14 -14.63 25.76
CA ASP A 132 10.82 -13.34 25.93
C ASP A 132 10.25 -12.23 25.04
N ILE A 133 9.16 -12.49 24.32
CA ILE A 133 8.50 -11.47 23.49
C ILE A 133 7.68 -10.53 24.37
N ASP A 134 7.90 -9.23 24.24
CA ASP A 134 7.05 -8.26 24.92
C ASP A 134 5.65 -8.16 24.30
N ASP A 135 4.70 -7.70 25.10
CA ASP A 135 3.29 -7.70 24.72
C ASP A 135 3.00 -6.81 23.50
N ASN A 136 3.74 -5.70 23.33
CA ASN A 136 3.55 -4.80 22.20
C ASN A 136 4.03 -5.45 20.90
N ASP A 137 5.16 -6.12 20.93
CA ASP A 137 5.72 -6.83 19.79
C ASP A 137 4.87 -8.08 19.45
N TYR A 138 4.37 -8.79 20.48
CA TYR A 138 3.44 -9.89 20.27
C TYR A 138 2.18 -9.43 19.51
N VAL A 139 1.57 -8.33 19.93
CA VAL A 139 0.36 -7.80 19.29
C VAL A 139 0.65 -7.39 17.84
N LEU A 140 1.78 -6.72 17.59
CA LEU A 140 2.21 -6.32 16.24
C LEU A 140 2.35 -7.55 15.33
N PHE A 141 3.13 -8.53 15.77
CA PHE A 141 3.37 -9.75 14.98
C PHE A 141 2.10 -10.55 14.78
N TYR A 142 1.27 -10.64 15.82
CA TYR A 142 -0.02 -11.34 15.71
C TYR A 142 -0.91 -10.73 14.61
N ILE A 143 -1.03 -9.39 14.55
CA ILE A 143 -1.83 -8.70 13.54
C ILE A 143 -1.22 -8.91 12.14
N LEU A 144 0.08 -8.70 11.98
CA LEU A 144 0.77 -8.86 10.70
C LEU A 144 0.64 -10.28 10.15
N LEU A 145 0.84 -11.29 10.99
CA LEU A 145 0.86 -12.70 10.57
C LEU A 145 -0.51 -13.29 10.30
N ASN A 146 -1.56 -12.79 10.96
CA ASN A 146 -2.90 -13.36 10.81
C ASN A 146 -3.81 -12.57 9.86
N TYR A 147 -3.51 -11.29 9.58
CA TYR A 147 -4.41 -10.43 8.81
C TYR A 147 -3.75 -9.72 7.64
N GLY A 148 -2.44 -9.84 7.47
CA GLY A 148 -1.72 -9.28 6.31
C GLY A 148 -1.98 -7.80 6.07
N VAL A 149 -2.14 -7.02 7.13
CA VAL A 149 -2.49 -5.59 7.13
C VAL A 149 -1.39 -4.72 6.51
N ARG A 150 -1.72 -3.50 6.11
CA ARG A 150 -0.77 -2.47 5.65
C ARG A 150 -0.39 -1.53 6.79
N ASN A 151 0.64 -0.72 6.58
CA ASN A 151 1.09 0.28 7.57
C ASN A 151 -0.05 1.16 8.09
N MET A 152 -0.86 1.71 7.19
CA MET A 152 -1.99 2.56 7.59
C MET A 152 -3.06 1.82 8.40
N ASP A 153 -3.19 0.51 8.21
CA ASP A 153 -4.13 -0.32 8.96
C ASP A 153 -3.68 -0.48 10.42
N LEU A 154 -2.38 -0.31 10.70
CA LEU A 154 -1.78 -0.43 12.02
C LEU A 154 -1.83 0.87 12.85
N VAL A 155 -2.27 1.97 12.27
CA VAL A 155 -2.61 3.19 13.02
C VAL A 155 -3.98 2.94 13.66
N ILE A 156 -3.98 2.54 14.93
CA ILE A 156 -5.17 2.01 15.63
C ILE A 156 -5.36 2.74 16.95
N ASP A 157 -6.53 3.31 17.13
CA ASP A 157 -6.94 3.96 18.37
C ASP A 157 -7.55 2.96 19.34
N LEU A 158 -7.33 3.16 20.63
CA LEU A 158 -7.88 2.34 21.70
C LEU A 158 -8.96 3.04 22.52
N GLN A 159 -9.06 4.35 22.43
CA GLN A 159 -10.01 5.17 23.19
C GLN A 159 -11.03 5.87 22.28
N GLU A 160 -10.61 6.34 21.10
CA GLU A 160 -11.49 7.03 20.16
C GLU A 160 -12.00 6.07 19.10
N HIS A 161 -13.34 6.06 18.91
CA HIS A 161 -14.02 5.19 17.96
C HIS A 161 -14.85 6.05 16.99
N THR A 162 -14.28 6.36 15.84
CA THR A 162 -14.92 7.18 14.80
C THR A 162 -15.08 6.40 13.50
N ASP A 163 -15.90 6.91 12.59
CA ASP A 163 -16.07 6.32 11.26
C ASP A 163 -14.86 6.58 10.32
N THR A 164 -13.88 7.35 10.77
CA THR A 164 -12.71 7.75 9.98
C THR A 164 -11.41 7.13 10.46
N ASN A 165 -11.35 6.53 11.65
CA ASN A 165 -10.14 5.90 12.17
C ASN A 165 -10.28 4.36 12.27
N ASN A 166 -9.14 3.69 12.43
CA ASN A 166 -9.10 2.28 12.80
C ASN A 166 -9.06 2.19 14.33
N TYR A 167 -9.83 1.29 14.92
CA TYR A 167 -9.89 1.15 16.37
C TYR A 167 -10.16 -0.28 16.84
N MET A 168 -9.99 -0.51 18.14
CA MET A 168 -10.30 -1.80 18.76
C MET A 168 -11.36 -1.64 19.84
N LEU A 169 -12.45 -2.42 19.72
CA LEU A 169 -13.49 -2.55 20.75
C LEU A 169 -13.23 -3.78 21.60
N VAL A 170 -13.25 -3.60 22.91
CA VAL A 170 -13.11 -4.69 23.88
C VAL A 170 -14.50 -5.26 24.18
N ASN A 171 -14.64 -6.57 23.98
CA ASN A 171 -15.78 -7.37 24.44
C ASN A 171 -15.29 -8.38 25.50
N ASP A 172 -16.21 -9.08 26.16
CA ASP A 172 -15.84 -10.01 27.25
C ASP A 172 -14.78 -11.04 26.88
N LYS A 173 -14.92 -11.70 25.74
CA LYS A 173 -14.05 -12.80 25.31
C LYS A 173 -13.35 -12.54 23.96
N SER A 174 -13.46 -11.32 23.43
CA SER A 174 -12.92 -10.99 22.11
C SER A 174 -12.58 -9.51 21.99
N ILE A 175 -11.71 -9.21 21.04
CA ILE A 175 -11.45 -7.87 20.56
C ILE A 175 -12.04 -7.75 19.15
N ARG A 176 -12.82 -6.71 18.90
CA ARG A 176 -13.28 -6.37 17.56
C ARG A 176 -12.37 -5.29 16.99
N TYR A 177 -11.55 -5.67 16.03
CA TYR A 177 -10.72 -4.73 15.27
C TYR A 177 -11.55 -4.18 14.10
N VAL A 178 -11.80 -2.89 14.13
CA VAL A 178 -12.58 -2.15 13.11
C VAL A 178 -11.63 -1.31 12.28
N ARG A 179 -11.77 -1.41 10.97
CA ARG A 179 -10.92 -0.69 10.00
C ARG A 179 -11.80 0.19 9.12
N ASN A 180 -11.67 1.49 9.30
CA ASN A 180 -12.34 2.54 8.53
C ASN A 180 -11.33 3.34 7.67
N SER A 181 -10.05 3.36 8.09
CA SER A 181 -8.98 4.06 7.37
C SER A 181 -8.01 3.04 6.77
N TYR A 182 -8.28 2.57 5.54
CA TYR A 182 -7.42 1.66 4.80
C TYR A 182 -7.55 1.87 3.27
N LYS A 183 -6.54 1.45 2.52
CA LYS A 183 -6.34 1.80 1.09
C LYS A 183 -7.56 1.51 0.19
N THR A 184 -8.34 0.50 0.49
CA THR A 184 -9.48 0.06 -0.34
C THR A 184 -10.83 0.26 0.36
N PHE A 185 -10.90 1.15 1.34
CA PHE A 185 -12.12 1.47 2.08
C PHE A 185 -13.29 1.87 1.16
N ALA A 186 -13.04 2.72 0.16
CA ALA A 186 -14.06 3.15 -0.80
C ALA A 186 -14.70 1.99 -1.58
N LYS A 187 -14.00 0.85 -1.71
CA LYS A 187 -14.51 -0.35 -2.41
C LYS A 187 -15.22 -1.32 -1.48
N TYR A 188 -14.75 -1.48 -0.25
CA TYR A 188 -15.19 -2.56 0.64
C TYR A 188 -15.88 -2.07 1.92
N GLY A 189 -15.90 -0.75 2.17
CA GLY A 189 -16.48 -0.16 3.39
C GLY A 189 -15.73 -0.57 4.66
N THR A 190 -16.39 -0.49 5.80
CA THR A 190 -15.84 -0.87 7.10
C THR A 190 -15.55 -2.37 7.19
N LEU A 191 -14.31 -2.73 7.52
CA LEU A 191 -13.92 -4.12 7.81
C LEU A 191 -13.90 -4.37 9.33
N LYS A 192 -14.56 -5.44 9.76
CA LYS A 192 -14.66 -5.84 11.18
C LYS A 192 -14.07 -7.24 11.36
N ILE A 193 -13.05 -7.37 12.20
CA ILE A 193 -12.35 -8.60 12.50
C ILE A 193 -12.55 -8.94 13.97
N SER A 194 -13.07 -10.13 14.30
CA SER A 194 -13.18 -10.60 15.68
C SER A 194 -11.94 -11.45 16.05
N ILE A 195 -11.23 -11.04 17.08
CA ILE A 195 -10.02 -11.69 17.58
C ILE A 195 -10.36 -12.31 18.95
N LYS A 196 -10.23 -13.65 19.05
CA LYS A 196 -10.60 -14.40 20.25
C LYS A 196 -9.39 -15.04 20.96
N THR A 197 -8.17 -14.80 20.47
CA THR A 197 -6.94 -15.39 21.06
C THR A 197 -6.73 -14.86 22.46
N PRO A 198 -6.70 -15.72 23.51
CA PRO A 198 -6.74 -15.28 24.90
C PRO A 198 -5.62 -14.31 25.28
N ARG A 199 -4.36 -14.58 24.87
CA ARG A 199 -3.22 -13.69 25.13
C ARG A 199 -3.44 -12.31 24.49
N PHE A 200 -3.86 -12.27 23.23
CA PHE A 200 -4.15 -11.00 22.53
C PHE A 200 -5.24 -10.21 23.26
N VAL A 201 -6.35 -10.87 23.61
CA VAL A 201 -7.47 -10.24 24.32
C VAL A 201 -7.03 -9.67 25.67
N LYS A 202 -6.23 -10.44 26.44
CA LYS A 202 -5.70 -9.99 27.74
C LYS A 202 -4.85 -8.73 27.60
N ILE A 203 -3.95 -8.71 26.62
CA ILE A 203 -3.04 -7.57 26.38
C ILE A 203 -3.84 -6.32 26.00
N ILE A 204 -4.77 -6.42 25.02
CA ILE A 204 -5.55 -5.26 24.59
C ILE A 204 -6.43 -4.73 25.73
N LYS A 205 -7.04 -5.61 26.54
CA LYS A 205 -7.78 -5.19 27.73
C LYS A 205 -6.91 -4.39 28.68
N SER A 206 -5.69 -4.81 28.96
CA SER A 206 -4.78 -4.07 29.83
C SER A 206 -4.40 -2.69 29.26
N TYR A 207 -4.23 -2.57 27.94
CA TYR A 207 -3.95 -1.30 27.29
C TYR A 207 -5.12 -0.33 27.36
N VAL A 208 -6.35 -0.81 27.11
CA VAL A 208 -7.57 -0.01 27.24
C VAL A 208 -7.80 0.42 28.68
N TYR A 209 -7.62 -0.50 29.65
CA TYR A 209 -7.76 -0.20 31.07
C TYR A 209 -6.75 0.85 31.56
N SER A 210 -5.51 0.79 31.06
CA SER A 210 -4.48 1.81 31.35
C SER A 210 -4.68 3.14 30.60
N LYS A 211 -5.80 3.32 29.91
CA LYS A 211 -6.16 4.50 29.11
C LYS A 211 -5.14 4.86 28.02
N ARG A 212 -4.44 3.85 27.49
CA ARG A 212 -3.54 4.03 26.37
C ARG A 212 -4.32 4.47 25.13
N GLN A 213 -3.88 5.56 24.48
CA GLN A 213 -4.63 6.15 23.36
C GLN A 213 -4.45 5.36 22.06
N ALA A 214 -3.22 5.04 21.68
CA ALA A 214 -2.90 4.33 20.45
C ALA A 214 -2.33 2.94 20.73
N LEU A 215 -2.61 1.97 19.82
CA LEU A 215 -2.10 0.60 19.96
C LEU A 215 -0.58 0.54 19.87
N PHE A 216 0.02 1.25 18.92
CA PHE A 216 1.46 1.32 18.75
C PHE A 216 1.97 2.72 19.03
N ILE A 217 2.94 2.81 19.92
CA ILE A 217 3.55 4.06 20.36
C ILE A 217 5.07 3.99 20.18
N ASN A 218 5.69 5.13 19.88
CA ASN A 218 7.13 5.29 19.81
C ASN A 218 7.75 5.46 21.21
N ASN A 219 9.06 5.65 21.27
CA ASN A 219 9.78 5.83 22.54
C ASN A 219 9.38 7.12 23.30
N LYS A 220 8.78 8.10 22.60
CA LYS A 220 8.25 9.34 23.21
C LYS A 220 6.79 9.19 23.67
N LYS A 221 6.22 8.00 23.57
CA LYS A 221 4.81 7.66 23.83
C LYS A 221 3.79 8.26 22.85
N ASP A 222 4.26 8.79 21.70
CA ASP A 222 3.37 9.27 20.64
C ASP A 222 2.90 8.08 19.78
N ALA A 223 1.71 8.20 19.18
CA ALA A 223 1.19 7.23 18.23
C ALA A 223 2.12 7.09 17.01
N VAL A 224 2.49 5.85 16.65
CA VAL A 224 3.28 5.57 15.45
C VAL A 224 2.41 5.83 14.22
N GLN A 225 2.83 6.75 13.37
CA GLN A 225 2.13 7.09 12.14
C GLN A 225 2.46 6.12 11.00
N SER A 226 1.61 6.12 9.97
CA SER A 226 1.75 5.23 8.80
C SER A 226 3.12 5.31 8.13
N ASP A 227 3.71 6.51 8.05
CA ASP A 227 4.99 6.74 7.38
C ASP A 227 6.17 6.14 8.16
N ASP A 228 6.08 6.14 9.48
CA ASP A 228 7.11 5.59 10.38
C ASP A 228 6.93 4.08 10.61
N MET A 229 5.78 3.53 10.29
CA MET A 229 5.39 2.16 10.62
C MET A 229 6.35 1.13 10.00
N THR A 230 6.89 1.36 8.80
CA THR A 230 7.86 0.44 8.19
C THR A 230 9.14 0.31 9.03
N ASN A 231 9.67 1.43 9.52
CA ASN A 231 10.87 1.42 10.37
C ASN A 231 10.55 0.81 11.75
N PHE A 232 9.38 1.11 12.29
CA PHE A 232 8.90 0.51 13.55
C PHE A 232 8.83 -1.02 13.44
N ILE A 233 8.19 -1.56 12.40
CA ILE A 233 8.09 -3.00 12.12
C ILE A 233 9.47 -3.62 11.99
N ASN A 234 10.35 -3.02 11.16
CA ASN A 234 11.69 -3.52 10.93
C ASN A 234 12.50 -3.62 12.23
N THR A 235 12.47 -2.59 13.06
CA THR A 235 13.18 -2.57 14.34
C THR A 235 12.68 -3.67 15.28
N ARG A 236 11.36 -3.88 15.33
CA ARG A 236 10.76 -4.90 16.21
C ARG A 236 11.07 -6.31 15.76
N PHE A 237 10.99 -6.62 14.45
CA PHE A 237 11.38 -7.94 13.95
C PHE A 237 12.86 -8.22 14.17
N ASN A 238 13.76 -7.28 13.86
CA ASN A 238 15.19 -7.49 14.00
C ASN A 238 15.66 -7.65 15.46
N LYS A 239 14.92 -7.12 16.44
CA LYS A 239 15.15 -7.38 17.86
C LYS A 239 15.18 -8.90 18.18
N TYR A 240 14.36 -9.69 17.50
CA TYR A 240 14.21 -11.12 17.78
C TYR A 240 14.84 -12.03 16.73
N LEU A 241 14.76 -11.68 15.44
CA LEU A 241 15.28 -12.51 14.36
C LEU A 241 16.76 -12.30 14.09
N LYS A 242 17.29 -11.11 14.38
CA LYS A 242 18.72 -10.73 14.16
C LYS A 242 19.21 -11.04 12.74
N SER A 243 18.30 -11.00 11.77
CA SER A 243 18.60 -11.39 10.39
C SER A 243 19.47 -10.38 9.64
N GLY A 244 19.48 -9.12 10.08
CA GLY A 244 20.06 -7.99 9.36
C GLY A 244 19.25 -7.55 8.12
N GLU A 245 18.19 -8.26 7.77
CA GLU A 245 17.33 -7.92 6.64
C GLU A 245 16.33 -6.83 6.98
N ARG A 246 15.95 -6.03 5.98
CA ARG A 246 14.90 -5.03 6.15
C ARG A 246 13.52 -5.68 6.05
N ILE A 247 12.90 -5.92 7.19
CA ILE A 247 11.57 -6.52 7.28
C ILE A 247 10.50 -5.42 7.29
N SER A 248 9.62 -5.47 6.31
CA SER A 248 8.45 -4.59 6.20
C SER A 248 7.17 -5.39 6.27
N GLU A 249 6.02 -4.70 6.41
CA GLU A 249 4.71 -5.35 6.29
C GLU A 249 4.52 -6.04 4.94
N SER A 250 5.05 -5.44 3.88
CA SER A 250 5.00 -5.99 2.52
C SER A 250 5.82 -7.27 2.37
N LEU A 251 7.03 -7.32 2.93
CA LEU A 251 7.84 -8.54 2.93
C LEU A 251 7.18 -9.63 3.76
N THR A 252 6.71 -9.29 4.95
CA THR A 252 5.96 -10.22 5.81
C THR A 252 4.77 -10.83 5.07
N TYR A 253 3.98 -10.00 4.38
CA TYR A 253 2.85 -10.48 3.60
C TYR A 253 3.26 -11.40 2.44
N LYS A 254 4.34 -11.08 1.71
CA LYS A 254 4.87 -11.94 0.64
C LYS A 254 5.29 -13.32 1.15
N ILE A 255 6.03 -13.36 2.27
CA ILE A 255 6.46 -14.60 2.90
C ILE A 255 5.25 -15.47 3.29
N ILE A 256 4.24 -14.88 3.93
CA ILE A 256 3.02 -15.58 4.36
C ILE A 256 2.27 -16.13 3.15
N ASN A 257 2.08 -15.29 2.14
CA ASN A 257 1.33 -15.67 0.94
C ASN A 257 2.02 -16.80 0.18
N ASN A 258 3.34 -16.70 -0.03
CA ASN A 258 4.14 -17.75 -0.65
C ASN A 258 4.08 -19.09 0.12
N TYR A 259 4.09 -19.02 1.47
CA TYR A 259 3.95 -20.22 2.29
C TYR A 259 2.59 -20.90 2.07
N TYR A 260 1.48 -20.15 2.11
CA TYR A 260 0.14 -20.72 1.92
C TYR A 260 -0.12 -21.15 0.48
N SER A 261 0.47 -20.48 -0.51
CA SER A 261 0.43 -20.91 -1.91
C SER A 261 1.10 -22.28 -2.07
N LYS A 262 2.32 -22.42 -1.56
CA LYS A 262 3.06 -23.70 -1.63
C LYS A 262 2.42 -24.85 -0.83
N SER A 263 1.72 -24.55 0.25
CA SER A 263 1.00 -25.54 1.05
C SER A 263 -0.41 -25.85 0.55
N ASN A 264 -0.85 -25.23 -0.56
CA ASN A 264 -2.20 -25.34 -1.12
C ASN A 264 -3.32 -24.98 -0.12
N ASP A 265 -3.03 -24.16 0.91
CA ASP A 265 -4.02 -23.71 1.88
C ASP A 265 -4.79 -22.47 1.37
N THR A 266 -5.58 -22.72 0.34
CA THR A 266 -6.39 -21.69 -0.33
C THR A 266 -7.33 -20.96 0.64
N SER A 267 -7.80 -21.64 1.69
CA SER A 267 -8.72 -21.02 2.65
C SER A 267 -8.03 -19.92 3.46
N LYS A 268 -6.78 -20.12 3.88
CA LYS A 268 -5.97 -19.10 4.56
C LYS A 268 -5.51 -18.00 3.62
N GLN A 269 -5.14 -18.34 2.37
CA GLN A 269 -4.85 -17.32 1.35
C GLN A 269 -6.03 -16.37 1.16
N ILE A 270 -7.25 -16.90 0.94
CA ILE A 270 -8.46 -16.12 0.80
C ILE A 270 -8.70 -15.23 2.02
N LYS A 271 -8.56 -15.78 3.23
CA LYS A 271 -8.76 -15.03 4.47
C LYS A 271 -7.80 -13.85 4.60
N ILE A 272 -6.52 -14.06 4.36
CA ILE A 272 -5.48 -13.02 4.45
C ILE A 272 -5.66 -11.97 3.33
N SER A 273 -5.97 -12.40 2.12
CA SER A 273 -6.24 -11.51 1.00
C SER A 273 -7.44 -10.59 1.28
N LYS A 274 -8.56 -11.17 1.72
CA LYS A 274 -9.75 -10.39 2.11
C LYS A 274 -9.45 -9.43 3.25
N SER A 275 -8.72 -9.86 4.27
CA SER A 275 -8.35 -8.96 5.37
C SER A 275 -7.41 -7.85 4.94
N ARG A 276 -6.60 -8.03 3.88
CA ARG A 276 -5.80 -6.96 3.27
C ARG A 276 -6.60 -6.04 2.35
N GLY A 277 -7.87 -6.37 2.06
CA GLY A 277 -8.69 -5.65 1.09
C GLY A 277 -8.22 -5.89 -0.34
N HIS A 278 -7.77 -7.10 -0.66
CA HIS A 278 -7.48 -7.56 -2.01
C HIS A 278 -8.57 -8.53 -2.47
N ASP A 279 -8.84 -8.55 -3.78
CA ASP A 279 -9.46 -9.70 -4.42
C ASP A 279 -8.39 -10.76 -4.75
N LEU A 280 -8.82 -12.00 -5.03
CA LEU A 280 -7.91 -13.11 -5.34
C LEU A 280 -7.09 -12.86 -6.62
N ASN A 281 -7.67 -12.19 -7.61
CA ASN A 281 -6.96 -11.86 -8.85
C ASN A 281 -5.81 -10.89 -8.58
N THR A 282 -6.00 -9.92 -7.68
CA THR A 282 -4.93 -9.02 -7.25
C THR A 282 -3.83 -9.78 -6.51
N GLN A 283 -4.21 -10.77 -5.71
CA GLN A 283 -3.25 -11.60 -4.97
C GLN A 283 -2.41 -12.43 -5.92
N ALA A 284 -3.02 -13.23 -6.79
CA ALA A 284 -2.33 -14.07 -7.77
C ALA A 284 -1.38 -13.26 -8.68
N LYS A 285 -1.79 -12.05 -9.03
CA LYS A 285 -1.04 -11.19 -9.94
C LYS A 285 0.24 -10.60 -9.37
N PHE A 286 0.29 -10.30 -8.08
CA PHE A 286 1.37 -9.51 -7.47
C PHE A 286 2.14 -10.23 -6.36
N TYR A 287 1.68 -11.40 -5.92
CA TYR A 287 2.22 -12.07 -4.73
C TYR A 287 2.41 -13.59 -4.90
N GLU A 288 2.02 -14.13 -6.02
CA GLU A 288 2.27 -15.50 -6.49
C GLU A 288 3.22 -15.48 -7.70
#